data_903a8da813c3d04760cbc93231316e9e
#
_entry.id   903a8da813c3d04760cbc93231316e9e
#
_cell.length_a   1.000
_cell.length_b   1.000
_cell.length_c   1.000
_cell.angle_alpha   90.00
_cell.angle_beta   90.00
_cell.angle_gamma   90.00
#
_symmetry.space_group_name_H-M   'P 1'
#
loop_
_entity.id
_entity.type
_entity.pdbx_description
1 polymer ?
#
loop_
_entity_poly.entity_id
_entity_poly.type
_entity_poly.pdbx_seq_one_letter_code
_entity_poly.pdbx_strand_id
1 'polypeptide(L)'
;LTTKKNQEEAKVNETSNELASATSAAQEAKENKEKADKAVETLNKQISAIKNLTIPQLPQNVIDAYKAYLADDSDANKTALNDIIQKWFKNSKYDFGTAITEYSPEHQNIVIKDWSNKDIVLPIDDSEVDLDNLTDKQIEALSQYYALLSNNLQEQVWGSHHYIVTEEAVQGVKNIAKAYAEENKPYSSGHSYTALAKDGLDSIAWAGENMNFNNTLLGYGAYYSEAKETRKVRMSQLYREVYDSVISFITNDVHANFGHMKLMVGEKVPTNVRAVGVANSFTASNVGRMHFVEFKGRNAHFEYVKDEQTGDYHSKYVDDYYDTGIAKPLATPFDTSKMEDELTAAKAKQTTAN
;
A
#
# COMPACT_ATOMS: atom_id res chain seq x y z
N LEU A 1 27.98 -52.54 -57.72
CA LEU A 1 27.71 -52.78 -56.28
C LEU A 1 28.16 -51.59 -55.40
N THR A 2 29.36 -51.06 -55.57
CA THR A 2 29.96 -49.97 -54.79
C THR A 2 29.16 -48.67 -54.89
N THR A 3 28.71 -48.30 -56.10
CA THR A 3 27.93 -47.07 -56.34
C THR A 3 26.60 -47.11 -55.63
N LYS A 4 25.91 -48.25 -55.59
CA LYS A 4 24.64 -48.42 -54.88
C LYS A 4 24.84 -48.37 -53.39
N LYS A 5 25.89 -48.91 -52.83
CA LYS A 5 26.26 -48.87 -51.43
C LYS A 5 26.52 -47.41 -50.98
N ASN A 6 27.30 -46.66 -51.75
CA ASN A 6 27.59 -45.26 -51.44
C ASN A 6 26.33 -44.35 -51.47
N GLN A 7 25.37 -44.65 -52.36
CA GLN A 7 24.07 -43.94 -52.40
C GLN A 7 23.20 -44.27 -51.21
N GLU A 8 23.20 -45.50 -50.72
CA GLU A 8 22.47 -45.90 -49.52
C GLU A 8 23.10 -45.31 -48.25
N GLU A 9 24.42 -45.28 -48.11
CA GLU A 9 25.14 -44.65 -47.03
C GLU A 9 24.89 -43.16 -47.01
N ALA A 10 24.81 -42.42 -48.11
CA ALA A 10 24.47 -41.00 -48.20
C ALA A 10 23.06 -40.75 -47.72
N LYS A 11 22.10 -41.58 -48.13
CA LYS A 11 20.72 -41.49 -47.64
C LYS A 11 20.59 -41.74 -46.17
N VAL A 12 21.29 -42.72 -45.60
CA VAL A 12 21.27 -42.98 -44.15
C VAL A 12 21.84 -41.79 -43.39
N ASN A 13 22.94 -41.20 -43.88
CA ASN A 13 23.49 -39.99 -43.23
C ASN A 13 22.55 -38.77 -43.32
N GLU A 14 21.90 -38.56 -44.44
CA GLU A 14 20.90 -37.49 -44.63
C GLU A 14 19.73 -37.68 -43.66
N THR A 15 19.13 -38.88 -43.62
CA THR A 15 18.03 -39.18 -42.69
C THR A 15 18.45 -39.08 -41.23
N SER A 16 19.70 -39.47 -40.89
CA SER A 16 20.23 -39.32 -39.53
C SER A 16 20.35 -37.84 -39.12
N ASN A 17 20.82 -36.99 -40.04
CA ASN A 17 20.90 -35.55 -39.79
C ASN A 17 19.52 -34.91 -39.70
N GLU A 18 18.58 -35.30 -40.52
CA GLU A 18 17.18 -34.83 -40.42
C GLU A 18 16.56 -35.27 -39.10
N LEU A 19 16.76 -36.50 -38.66
CA LEU A 19 16.27 -36.97 -37.36
C LEU A 19 16.89 -36.22 -36.21
N ALA A 20 18.19 -35.95 -36.23
CA ALA A 20 18.87 -35.18 -35.20
C ALA A 20 18.33 -33.75 -35.15
N SER A 21 18.12 -33.11 -36.29
CA SER A 21 17.52 -31.77 -36.40
C SER A 21 16.07 -31.75 -35.88
N ALA A 22 15.25 -32.71 -36.27
CA ALA A 22 13.87 -32.86 -35.82
C ALA A 22 13.80 -33.11 -34.29
N THR A 23 14.70 -33.90 -33.74
CA THR A 23 14.78 -34.17 -32.30
C THR A 23 15.15 -32.92 -31.53
N SER A 24 16.13 -32.14 -32.02
CA SER A 24 16.52 -30.87 -31.42
C SER A 24 15.36 -29.84 -31.44
N ALA A 25 14.67 -29.74 -32.58
CA ALA A 25 13.52 -28.86 -32.73
C ALA A 25 12.36 -29.28 -31.80
N ALA A 26 12.10 -30.57 -31.66
CA ALA A 26 11.07 -31.08 -30.74
C ALA A 26 11.42 -30.79 -29.26
N GLN A 27 12.68 -30.92 -28.88
CA GLN A 27 13.14 -30.59 -27.54
C GLN A 27 13.01 -29.11 -27.26
N GLU A 28 13.41 -28.24 -28.20
CA GLU A 28 13.27 -26.79 -28.08
C GLU A 28 11.78 -26.35 -27.97
N ALA A 29 10.91 -26.96 -28.79
CA ALA A 29 9.48 -26.72 -28.73
C ALA A 29 8.89 -27.10 -27.37
N LYS A 30 9.30 -28.24 -26.80
CA LYS A 30 8.90 -28.68 -25.47
C LYS A 30 9.34 -27.71 -24.41
N GLU A 31 10.60 -27.27 -24.42
CA GLU A 31 11.11 -26.28 -23.44
C GLU A 31 10.40 -24.93 -23.55
N ASN A 32 10.12 -24.47 -24.75
CA ASN A 32 9.39 -23.23 -24.98
C ASN A 32 7.93 -23.33 -24.48
N LYS A 33 7.30 -24.49 -24.68
CA LYS A 33 5.97 -24.76 -24.12
C LYS A 33 5.99 -24.74 -22.59
N GLU A 34 6.92 -25.46 -21.96
CA GLU A 34 7.05 -25.49 -20.50
C GLU A 34 7.28 -24.07 -19.91
N LYS A 35 8.09 -23.23 -20.57
CA LYS A 35 8.31 -21.84 -20.20
C LYS A 35 7.03 -21.01 -20.33
N ALA A 36 6.29 -21.20 -21.42
CA ALA A 36 5.03 -20.48 -21.64
C ALA A 36 3.96 -20.89 -20.62
N ASP A 37 3.81 -22.18 -20.35
CA ASP A 37 2.87 -22.73 -19.36
C ASP A 37 3.16 -22.14 -17.97
N LYS A 38 4.44 -22.13 -17.56
CA LYS A 38 4.87 -21.56 -16.29
C LYS A 38 4.62 -20.05 -16.20
N ALA A 39 4.86 -19.32 -17.29
CA ALA A 39 4.59 -17.88 -17.33
C ALA A 39 3.10 -17.58 -17.18
N VAL A 40 2.23 -18.30 -17.88
CA VAL A 40 0.77 -18.19 -17.77
C VAL A 40 0.30 -18.50 -16.36
N GLU A 41 0.80 -19.57 -15.75
CA GLU A 41 0.45 -19.92 -14.36
C GLU A 41 0.87 -18.83 -13.38
N THR A 42 2.11 -18.34 -13.49
CA THR A 42 2.64 -17.30 -12.60
C THR A 42 1.85 -16.01 -12.70
N LEU A 43 1.59 -15.52 -13.92
CA LEU A 43 0.82 -14.29 -14.14
C LEU A 43 -0.61 -14.41 -13.63
N ASN A 44 -1.28 -15.54 -13.89
CA ASN A 44 -2.63 -15.76 -13.35
C ASN A 44 -2.65 -15.72 -11.83
N LYS A 45 -1.67 -16.34 -11.16
CA LYS A 45 -1.58 -16.30 -9.70
C LYS A 45 -1.36 -14.88 -9.17
N GLN A 46 -0.45 -14.11 -9.78
CA GLN A 46 -0.16 -12.74 -9.39
C GLN A 46 -1.38 -11.82 -9.57
N ILE A 47 -2.05 -11.88 -10.73
CA ILE A 47 -3.26 -11.11 -11.00
C ILE A 47 -4.37 -11.48 -10.01
N SER A 48 -4.58 -12.78 -9.76
CA SER A 48 -5.57 -13.25 -8.80
C SER A 48 -5.26 -12.74 -7.39
N ALA A 49 -4.00 -12.80 -6.97
CA ALA A 49 -3.57 -12.31 -5.67
C ALA A 49 -3.91 -10.83 -5.46
N ILE A 50 -3.65 -9.98 -6.47
CA ILE A 50 -3.98 -8.56 -6.42
C ILE A 50 -5.49 -8.33 -6.38
N LYS A 51 -6.24 -9.00 -7.25
CA LYS A 51 -7.72 -8.85 -7.33
C LYS A 51 -8.45 -9.34 -6.08
N ASN A 52 -7.85 -10.23 -5.31
CA ASN A 52 -8.42 -10.77 -4.08
C ASN A 52 -8.09 -9.95 -2.82
N LEU A 53 -7.29 -8.88 -2.94
CA LEU A 53 -6.98 -8.03 -1.79
C LEU A 53 -8.26 -7.50 -1.13
N THR A 54 -8.27 -7.52 0.19
CA THR A 54 -9.40 -6.96 0.92
C THR A 54 -9.34 -5.43 0.89
N ILE A 55 -10.33 -4.83 0.29
CA ILE A 55 -10.52 -3.37 0.21
C ILE A 55 -11.71 -2.99 1.08
N PRO A 56 -11.61 -2.01 1.97
CA PRO A 56 -12.73 -1.53 2.75
C PRO A 56 -13.85 -1.01 1.86
N GLN A 57 -15.09 -1.41 2.16
CA GLN A 57 -16.29 -0.96 1.43
C GLN A 57 -17.16 -0.13 2.33
N LEU A 58 -17.38 1.14 1.97
CA LEU A 58 -18.28 2.03 2.67
C LEU A 58 -19.71 1.83 2.16
N PRO A 59 -20.69 1.53 3.02
CA PRO A 59 -22.08 1.50 2.59
C PRO A 59 -22.57 2.91 2.23
N GLN A 60 -23.54 3.00 1.34
CA GLN A 60 -24.03 4.27 0.82
C GLN A 60 -24.47 5.24 1.92
N ASN A 61 -25.11 4.75 2.97
CA ASN A 61 -25.52 5.59 4.10
C ASN A 61 -24.36 6.22 4.89
N VAL A 62 -23.18 5.59 4.92
CA VAL A 62 -21.96 6.19 5.48
C VAL A 62 -21.46 7.29 4.56
N ILE A 63 -21.43 7.04 3.25
CA ILE A 63 -21.02 8.04 2.24
C ILE A 63 -21.92 9.26 2.30
N ASP A 64 -23.23 9.06 2.35
CA ASP A 64 -24.21 10.15 2.38
C ASP A 64 -24.08 10.97 3.67
N ALA A 65 -23.93 10.30 4.82
CA ALA A 65 -23.74 10.97 6.11
C ALA A 65 -22.40 11.74 6.17
N TYR A 66 -21.34 11.21 5.58
CA TYR A 66 -20.06 11.89 5.47
C TYR A 66 -20.16 13.16 4.63
N LYS A 67 -20.80 13.09 3.48
CA LYS A 67 -21.06 14.28 2.63
C LYS A 67 -21.94 15.32 3.31
N ALA A 68 -22.95 14.89 4.05
CA ALA A 68 -23.80 15.80 4.84
C ALA A 68 -23.00 16.50 5.93
N TYR A 69 -22.12 15.78 6.64
CA TYR A 69 -21.23 16.36 7.64
C TYR A 69 -20.23 17.35 7.03
N LEU A 70 -19.68 17.06 5.84
CA LEU A 70 -18.79 18.01 5.16
C LEU A 70 -19.51 19.28 4.66
N ALA A 71 -20.79 19.19 4.34
CA ALA A 71 -21.61 20.34 3.93
C ALA A 71 -22.02 21.21 5.11
N ASP A 72 -22.19 20.63 6.29
CA ASP A 72 -22.55 21.29 7.55
C ASP A 72 -21.94 20.49 8.71
N ASP A 73 -20.85 20.98 9.28
CA ASP A 73 -20.07 20.36 10.34
C ASP A 73 -20.68 20.53 11.75
N SER A 74 -22.00 20.75 11.79
CA SER A 74 -22.76 20.85 13.05
C SER A 74 -22.61 19.59 13.91
N ASP A 75 -22.74 19.75 15.23
CA ASP A 75 -22.70 18.63 16.18
C ASP A 75 -23.75 17.57 15.88
N ALA A 76 -24.90 17.96 15.29
CA ALA A 76 -25.95 17.04 14.88
C ALA A 76 -25.48 16.11 13.74
N ASN A 77 -24.89 16.67 12.69
CA ASN A 77 -24.35 15.90 11.58
C ASN A 77 -23.13 15.07 11.99
N LYS A 78 -22.27 15.61 12.85
CA LYS A 78 -21.16 14.88 13.44
C LYS A 78 -21.62 13.64 14.21
N THR A 79 -22.64 13.80 15.07
CA THR A 79 -23.23 12.69 15.83
C THR A 79 -23.89 11.67 14.91
N ALA A 80 -24.67 12.13 13.94
CA ALA A 80 -25.33 11.25 12.97
C ALA A 80 -24.32 10.41 12.17
N LEU A 81 -23.25 11.05 11.69
CA LEU A 81 -22.17 10.34 10.99
C LEU A 81 -21.54 9.27 11.88
N ASN A 82 -21.17 9.65 13.11
CA ASN A 82 -20.58 8.72 14.06
C ASN A 82 -21.50 7.51 14.31
N ASP A 83 -22.77 7.72 14.59
CA ASP A 83 -23.72 6.66 14.90
C ASP A 83 -23.89 5.69 13.72
N ILE A 84 -23.91 6.22 12.49
CA ILE A 84 -23.98 5.41 11.27
C ILE A 84 -22.71 4.59 11.09
N ILE A 85 -21.53 5.21 11.29
CA ILE A 85 -20.25 4.53 11.22
C ILE A 85 -20.15 3.42 12.29
N GLN A 86 -20.51 3.73 13.55
CA GLN A 86 -20.44 2.75 14.62
C GLN A 86 -21.39 1.56 14.37
N LYS A 87 -22.58 1.82 13.83
CA LYS A 87 -23.51 0.76 13.44
C LYS A 87 -22.96 -0.10 12.31
N TRP A 88 -22.36 0.51 11.28
CA TRP A 88 -21.70 -0.20 10.19
C TRP A 88 -20.55 -1.05 10.73
N PHE A 89 -19.66 -0.47 11.51
CA PHE A 89 -18.49 -1.13 12.08
C PHE A 89 -18.90 -2.34 12.93
N LYS A 90 -19.86 -2.17 13.85
CA LYS A 90 -20.40 -3.25 14.65
C LYS A 90 -21.01 -4.37 13.82
N ASN A 91 -21.72 -4.04 12.76
CA ASN A 91 -22.35 -5.01 11.86
C ASN A 91 -21.33 -5.71 10.95
N SER A 92 -20.20 -5.06 10.64
CA SER A 92 -19.12 -5.67 9.87
C SER A 92 -18.42 -6.80 10.64
N LYS A 93 -18.60 -6.84 11.96
CA LYS A 93 -17.90 -7.74 12.88
C LYS A 93 -16.37 -7.65 12.73
N TYR A 94 -15.88 -6.50 12.30
CA TYR A 94 -14.45 -6.24 12.26
C TYR A 94 -13.95 -6.01 13.67
N ASP A 95 -12.80 -6.59 14.01
CA ASP A 95 -12.15 -6.37 15.28
C ASP A 95 -10.65 -6.07 15.05
N PHE A 96 -10.13 -5.07 15.76
CA PHE A 96 -8.71 -4.73 15.80
C PHE A 96 -7.93 -5.72 16.68
N GLY A 97 -8.07 -6.99 16.45
CA GLY A 97 -7.52 -8.00 17.33
C GLY A 97 -6.24 -8.66 16.82
N THR A 98 -5.70 -9.52 17.67
CA THR A 98 -4.60 -10.41 17.31
C THR A 98 -5.05 -11.35 16.20
N ALA A 99 -4.54 -11.13 15.01
CA ALA A 99 -4.84 -11.95 13.86
C ALA A 99 -3.95 -13.19 13.84
N ILE A 100 -4.53 -14.32 13.50
CA ILE A 100 -3.77 -15.50 13.13
C ILE A 100 -3.42 -15.32 11.66
N THR A 101 -2.13 -15.25 11.35
CA THR A 101 -1.68 -15.18 9.97
C THR A 101 -1.66 -16.58 9.40
N GLU A 102 -2.49 -16.83 8.39
CA GLU A 102 -2.45 -18.04 7.59
C GLU A 102 -1.99 -17.69 6.17
N TYR A 103 -0.97 -18.36 5.68
CA TYR A 103 -0.59 -18.30 4.29
C TYR A 103 -1.54 -19.18 3.48
N SER A 104 -2.17 -18.59 2.45
CA SER A 104 -2.97 -19.35 1.49
C SER A 104 -2.12 -19.75 0.29
N PRO A 105 -1.70 -21.03 0.17
CA PRO A 105 -0.93 -21.49 -0.98
C PRO A 105 -1.69 -21.40 -2.29
N GLU A 106 -3.03 -21.47 -2.24
CA GLU A 106 -3.89 -21.46 -3.41
C GLU A 106 -3.92 -20.08 -4.09
N HIS A 107 -3.90 -19.02 -3.30
CA HIS A 107 -3.99 -17.66 -3.80
C HIS A 107 -2.68 -16.89 -3.69
N GLN A 108 -1.65 -17.47 -3.09
CA GLN A 108 -0.38 -16.80 -2.77
C GLN A 108 -0.55 -15.48 -1.99
N ASN A 109 -1.65 -15.35 -1.27
CA ASN A 109 -1.93 -14.21 -0.40
C ASN A 109 -1.73 -14.60 1.05
N ILE A 110 -1.46 -13.59 1.87
CA ILE A 110 -1.47 -13.74 3.32
C ILE A 110 -2.89 -13.43 3.77
N VAL A 111 -3.54 -14.42 4.36
CA VAL A 111 -4.87 -14.29 4.92
C VAL A 111 -4.75 -14.15 6.42
N ILE A 112 -5.23 -13.02 6.93
CA ILE A 112 -5.33 -12.77 8.34
C ILE A 112 -6.80 -12.91 8.73
N LYS A 113 -7.09 -13.69 9.75
CA LYS A 113 -8.46 -13.78 10.28
C LYS A 113 -8.60 -12.80 11.42
N ASP A 114 -9.65 -11.99 11.37
CA ASP A 114 -10.07 -11.22 12.52
C ASP A 114 -10.77 -12.11 13.56
N TRP A 115 -11.10 -11.56 14.72
CA TRP A 115 -11.78 -12.26 15.80
C TRP A 115 -13.16 -12.83 15.40
N SER A 116 -13.77 -12.27 14.36
CA SER A 116 -15.03 -12.75 13.80
C SER A 116 -14.83 -13.87 12.77
N ASN A 117 -13.60 -14.36 12.61
CA ASN A 117 -13.19 -15.35 11.63
C ASN A 117 -13.34 -14.88 10.17
N LYS A 118 -13.37 -13.55 9.95
CA LYS A 118 -13.42 -12.95 8.62
C LYS A 118 -12.03 -12.89 8.00
N ASP A 119 -11.92 -13.33 6.78
CA ASP A 119 -10.66 -13.28 6.04
C ASP A 119 -10.34 -11.86 5.59
N ILE A 120 -9.13 -11.42 5.90
CA ILE A 120 -8.51 -10.21 5.36
C ILE A 120 -7.34 -10.65 4.52
N VAL A 121 -7.44 -10.43 3.24
CA VAL A 121 -6.41 -10.79 2.25
C VAL A 121 -5.46 -9.62 2.08
N LEU A 122 -4.20 -9.83 2.41
CA LEU A 122 -3.13 -8.83 2.35
C LEU A 122 -2.21 -9.06 1.14
N PRO A 123 -1.38 -8.07 0.76
CA PRO A 123 -0.33 -8.27 -0.23
C PRO A 123 0.63 -9.41 0.13
N ILE A 124 1.18 -10.06 -0.89
CA ILE A 124 2.11 -11.18 -0.73
C ILE A 124 3.50 -10.65 -0.41
N ASP A 125 3.83 -10.57 0.83
CA ASP A 125 5.20 -10.38 1.33
C ASP A 125 5.22 -10.73 2.80
N ASP A 126 5.92 -11.80 3.14
CA ASP A 126 6.10 -12.23 4.53
C ASP A 126 7.57 -12.17 4.96
N SER A 127 8.34 -11.28 4.34
CA SER A 127 9.73 -11.04 4.70
C SER A 127 9.86 -10.48 6.12
N GLU A 128 10.97 -10.76 6.78
CA GLU A 128 11.31 -10.14 8.06
C GLU A 128 11.66 -8.67 7.86
N VAL A 129 11.15 -7.82 8.73
CA VAL A 129 11.34 -6.37 8.73
C VAL A 129 11.95 -5.94 10.06
N ASP A 130 13.01 -5.13 9.99
CA ASP A 130 13.54 -4.39 11.12
C ASP A 130 12.83 -3.04 11.25
N LEU A 131 12.05 -2.88 12.32
CA LEU A 131 11.23 -1.68 12.53
C LEU A 131 12.05 -0.40 12.77
N ASP A 132 13.31 -0.51 13.18
CA ASP A 132 14.19 0.64 13.34
C ASP A 132 14.85 1.06 12.01
N ASN A 133 14.81 0.17 10.98
CA ASN A 133 15.52 0.37 9.72
C ASN A 133 14.72 -0.15 8.51
N LEU A 134 13.52 0.37 8.29
CA LEU A 134 12.78 0.05 7.07
C LEU A 134 13.59 0.46 5.84
N THR A 135 13.69 -0.44 4.89
CA THR A 135 14.27 -0.14 3.58
C THR A 135 13.32 0.73 2.74
N ASP A 136 13.85 1.47 1.78
CA ASP A 136 13.03 2.28 0.87
C ASP A 136 11.98 1.43 0.13
N LYS A 137 12.33 0.19 -0.25
CA LYS A 137 11.38 -0.75 -0.86
C LYS A 137 10.23 -1.16 0.07
N GLN A 138 10.51 -1.34 1.36
CA GLN A 138 9.45 -1.65 2.33
C GLN A 138 8.55 -0.44 2.57
N ILE A 139 9.13 0.75 2.68
CA ILE A 139 8.38 2.02 2.78
C ILE A 139 7.54 2.23 1.51
N GLU A 140 8.11 2.04 0.33
CA GLU A 140 7.39 2.09 -0.95
C GLU A 140 6.20 1.12 -0.95
N ALA A 141 6.43 -0.13 -0.57
CA ALA A 141 5.39 -1.16 -0.55
C ALA A 141 4.23 -0.82 0.40
N LEU A 142 4.52 -0.32 1.60
CA LEU A 142 3.49 0.16 2.54
C LEU A 142 2.74 1.38 1.99
N SER A 143 3.47 2.32 1.37
CA SER A 143 2.89 3.53 0.78
C SER A 143 1.98 3.20 -0.39
N GLN A 144 2.38 2.27 -1.26
CA GLN A 144 1.55 1.77 -2.36
C GLN A 144 0.28 1.08 -1.87
N TYR A 145 0.39 0.29 -0.78
CA TYR A 145 -0.78 -0.36 -0.22
C TYR A 145 -1.75 0.64 0.42
N TYR A 146 -1.24 1.64 1.15
CA TYR A 146 -2.07 2.73 1.67
C TYR A 146 -2.73 3.53 0.56
N ALA A 147 -1.98 3.88 -0.49
CA ALA A 147 -2.53 4.56 -1.67
C ALA A 147 -3.65 3.74 -2.34
N LEU A 148 -3.48 2.42 -2.46
CA LEU A 148 -4.52 1.52 -2.97
C LEU A 148 -5.80 1.62 -2.15
N LEU A 149 -5.70 1.47 -0.82
CA LEU A 149 -6.86 1.50 0.08
C LEU A 149 -7.54 2.87 0.07
N SER A 150 -6.77 3.94 0.19
CA SER A 150 -7.29 5.31 0.25
C SER A 150 -7.91 5.73 -1.08
N ASN A 151 -7.25 5.44 -2.21
CA ASN A 151 -7.78 5.74 -3.54
C ASN A 151 -9.11 5.01 -3.81
N ASN A 152 -9.25 3.76 -3.34
CA ASN A 152 -10.53 3.05 -3.45
C ASN A 152 -11.63 3.71 -2.61
N LEU A 153 -11.31 4.20 -1.40
CA LEU A 153 -12.27 4.93 -0.57
C LEU A 153 -12.65 6.27 -1.20
N GLN A 154 -11.68 7.00 -1.76
CA GLN A 154 -11.93 8.24 -2.50
C GLN A 154 -12.83 7.99 -3.72
N GLU A 155 -12.58 6.91 -4.47
CA GLU A 155 -13.40 6.52 -5.62
C GLU A 155 -14.83 6.20 -5.21
N GLN A 156 -15.04 5.48 -4.10
CA GLN A 156 -16.37 5.18 -3.56
C GLN A 156 -17.14 6.45 -3.16
N VAL A 157 -16.45 7.43 -2.59
CA VAL A 157 -17.07 8.67 -2.11
C VAL A 157 -17.25 9.70 -3.23
N TRP A 158 -16.23 9.88 -4.08
CA TRP A 158 -16.14 11.00 -5.01
C TRP A 158 -16.19 10.60 -6.49
N GLY A 159 -16.01 9.31 -6.83
CA GLY A 159 -15.88 8.85 -8.22
C GLY A 159 -14.53 9.24 -8.84
N SER A 160 -13.55 9.59 -8.04
CA SER A 160 -12.19 9.92 -8.44
C SER A 160 -11.21 9.80 -7.28
N HIS A 161 -9.92 9.69 -7.58
CA HIS A 161 -8.87 9.57 -6.58
C HIS A 161 -7.63 10.39 -6.99
N HIS A 162 -6.70 10.62 -6.04
CA HIS A 162 -5.55 11.48 -6.31
C HIS A 162 -4.22 11.06 -5.69
N TYR A 163 -4.18 10.00 -4.90
CA TYR A 163 -2.92 9.57 -4.27
C TYR A 163 -2.03 8.80 -5.23
N ILE A 164 -0.76 9.20 -5.26
CA ILE A 164 0.34 8.49 -5.92
C ILE A 164 1.48 8.27 -4.92
N VAL A 165 2.39 7.37 -5.24
CA VAL A 165 3.65 7.19 -4.50
C VAL A 165 4.80 7.62 -5.40
N THR A 166 5.73 8.41 -4.86
CA THR A 166 6.94 8.87 -5.55
C THR A 166 8.18 8.55 -4.74
N GLU A 167 9.35 8.54 -5.37
CA GLU A 167 10.62 8.36 -4.65
C GLU A 167 10.82 9.42 -3.57
N GLU A 168 10.45 10.67 -3.86
CA GLU A 168 10.54 11.77 -2.90
C GLU A 168 9.61 11.54 -1.69
N ALA A 169 8.38 11.07 -1.89
CA ALA A 169 7.46 10.79 -0.79
C ALA A 169 7.96 9.65 0.10
N VAL A 170 8.56 8.61 -0.49
CA VAL A 170 9.22 7.52 0.25
C VAL A 170 10.37 8.07 1.09
N GLN A 171 11.22 8.91 0.52
CA GLN A 171 12.34 9.50 1.23
C GLN A 171 11.89 10.50 2.30
N GLY A 172 10.88 11.33 2.00
CA GLY A 172 10.33 12.32 2.93
C GLY A 172 9.71 11.67 4.16
N VAL A 173 8.86 10.66 4.00
CA VAL A 173 8.26 9.98 5.13
C VAL A 173 9.29 9.22 5.97
N LYS A 174 10.34 8.68 5.35
CA LYS A 174 11.48 8.06 6.05
C LYS A 174 12.23 9.06 6.93
N ASN A 175 12.50 10.25 6.40
CA ASN A 175 13.15 11.32 7.15
C ASN A 175 12.29 11.82 8.32
N ILE A 176 10.98 11.97 8.08
CA ILE A 176 10.00 12.34 9.12
C ILE A 176 9.97 11.28 10.22
N ALA A 177 9.81 10.00 9.87
CA ALA A 177 9.79 8.91 10.84
C ALA A 177 11.07 8.87 11.71
N LYS A 178 12.24 9.06 11.08
CA LYS A 178 13.51 9.19 11.79
C LYS A 178 13.50 10.37 12.77
N ALA A 179 13.02 11.53 12.35
CA ALA A 179 12.92 12.71 13.21
C ALA A 179 12.00 12.48 14.42
N TYR A 180 10.88 11.80 14.22
CA TYR A 180 10.01 11.39 15.34
C TYR A 180 10.69 10.44 16.32
N ALA A 181 11.48 9.49 15.82
CA ALA A 181 12.23 8.58 16.67
C ALA A 181 13.28 9.33 17.51
N GLU A 182 13.98 10.30 16.90
CA GLU A 182 15.00 11.13 17.57
C GLU A 182 14.41 12.06 18.64
N GLU A 183 13.20 12.57 18.44
CA GLU A 183 12.53 13.42 19.42
C GLU A 183 12.13 12.68 20.70
N ASN A 184 12.02 11.36 20.66
CA ASN A 184 11.69 10.48 21.79
C ASN A 184 10.50 10.95 22.65
N LYS A 185 9.46 11.50 21.99
CA LYS A 185 8.27 11.99 22.68
C LYS A 185 7.41 10.86 23.23
N PRO A 186 6.73 11.05 24.37
CA PRO A 186 5.85 10.06 24.95
C PRO A 186 4.60 9.81 24.07
N TYR A 187 3.90 8.74 24.36
CA TYR A 187 2.66 8.34 23.67
C TYR A 187 1.59 9.45 23.62
N SER A 188 1.48 10.24 24.69
CA SER A 188 0.51 11.34 24.81
C SER A 188 0.80 12.54 23.89
N SER A 189 1.98 12.58 23.26
CA SER A 189 2.32 13.62 22.30
C SER A 189 1.65 13.31 20.97
N GLY A 190 0.84 14.24 20.47
CA GLY A 190 0.25 14.17 19.13
C GLY A 190 1.29 14.38 18.01
N HIS A 191 0.86 15.00 16.92
CA HIS A 191 1.73 15.32 15.79
C HIS A 191 2.89 16.23 16.18
N SER A 192 4.08 15.99 15.60
CA SER A 192 5.26 16.83 15.78
C SER A 192 5.55 17.63 14.53
N TYR A 193 5.17 18.88 14.52
CA TYR A 193 5.49 19.78 13.41
C TYR A 193 6.99 19.97 13.21
N THR A 194 7.80 19.84 14.28
CA THR A 194 9.27 19.87 14.18
C THR A 194 9.80 18.66 13.41
N ALA A 195 9.24 17.48 13.64
CA ALA A 195 9.62 16.27 12.90
C ALA A 195 9.12 16.34 11.46
N LEU A 196 7.86 16.79 11.24
CA LEU A 196 7.27 16.95 9.91
C LEU A 196 8.06 17.93 9.03
N ALA A 197 8.61 18.99 9.62
CA ALA A 197 9.45 19.95 8.89
C ALA A 197 10.83 19.40 8.51
N LYS A 198 11.18 18.18 8.91
CA LYS A 198 12.43 17.51 8.54
C LYS A 198 12.29 16.51 7.41
N ASP A 199 11.33 16.70 6.51
CA ASP A 199 11.15 15.86 5.33
C ASP A 199 12.41 15.84 4.43
N GLY A 200 13.22 16.91 4.45
CA GLY A 200 14.50 16.99 3.76
C GLY A 200 14.37 17.08 2.24
N LEU A 201 13.22 17.50 1.74
CA LEU A 201 12.89 17.49 0.33
C LEU A 201 12.93 18.91 -0.28
N ASP A 202 13.33 18.96 -1.56
CA ASP A 202 13.39 20.20 -2.31
C ASP A 202 12.19 20.41 -3.25
N SER A 203 11.58 19.34 -3.72
CA SER A 203 10.53 19.35 -4.76
C SER A 203 9.12 19.26 -4.22
N ILE A 204 8.94 18.63 -3.07
CA ILE A 204 7.65 18.48 -2.38
C ILE A 204 7.80 18.84 -0.91
N ALA A 205 6.68 19.14 -0.25
CA ALA A 205 6.63 19.38 1.19
C ALA A 205 5.46 18.61 1.79
N TRP A 206 5.58 18.23 3.07
CA TRP A 206 4.48 17.63 3.79
C TRP A 206 3.26 18.57 3.80
N ALA A 207 2.08 18.02 3.69
CA ALA A 207 0.82 18.76 3.63
C ALA A 207 -0.17 18.32 4.70
N GLY A 208 -0.04 17.09 5.18
CA GLY A 208 -0.85 16.53 6.23
C GLY A 208 -0.28 15.21 6.71
N GLU A 209 -0.65 14.81 7.91
CA GLU A 209 -0.26 13.54 8.49
C GLU A 209 -1.45 12.92 9.21
N ASN A 210 -1.77 11.68 8.88
CA ASN A 210 -2.47 10.77 9.75
C ASN A 210 -1.43 9.94 10.52
N MET A 211 -1.69 9.67 11.77
CA MET A 211 -0.78 8.90 12.60
C MET A 211 -1.56 7.88 13.42
N ASN A 212 -1.10 6.65 13.39
CA ASN A 212 -1.59 5.61 14.27
C ASN A 212 -0.47 5.13 15.19
N PHE A 213 -0.83 4.79 16.42
CA PHE A 213 0.10 4.12 17.32
C PHE A 213 0.07 2.63 17.02
N ASN A 214 1.22 2.02 16.81
CA ASN A 214 1.37 0.60 16.46
C ASN A 214 0.90 -0.33 17.61
N ASN A 215 -0.37 -0.21 17.97
CA ASN A 215 -0.95 -0.93 19.10
C ASN A 215 -1.06 -2.42 18.82
N THR A 216 -1.31 -2.82 17.58
CA THR A 216 -1.39 -4.21 17.16
C THR A 216 -0.03 -4.89 17.08
N LEU A 217 1.00 -4.17 16.67
CA LEU A 217 2.38 -4.69 16.61
C LEU A 217 3.03 -4.74 17.99
N LEU A 218 2.69 -3.79 18.87
CA LEU A 218 3.38 -3.60 20.14
C LEU A 218 2.48 -3.76 21.37
N GLY A 219 1.18 -3.91 21.22
CA GLY A 219 0.34 -3.54 22.37
C GLY A 219 -0.75 -4.49 22.70
N TYR A 220 -1.23 -5.33 22.87
CA TYR A 220 -2.22 -6.18 23.55
C TYR A 220 -2.03 -7.67 23.27
N GLY A 221 -1.06 -8.31 23.88
CA GLY A 221 -0.92 -9.76 23.83
C GLY A 221 0.52 -10.26 23.70
N ALA A 222 0.69 -11.54 23.36
CA ALA A 222 1.96 -12.26 23.32
C ALA A 222 3.04 -11.66 22.36
N TYR A 223 2.64 -10.85 21.39
CA TYR A 223 3.56 -10.15 20.48
C TYR A 223 4.29 -8.96 21.10
N TYR A 224 3.79 -8.48 22.24
CA TYR A 224 4.30 -7.27 22.87
C TYR A 224 5.74 -7.39 23.35
N SER A 225 6.12 -8.54 23.90
CA SER A 225 7.46 -8.75 24.45
C SER A 225 8.50 -8.97 23.36
N GLU A 226 8.18 -9.77 22.35
CA GLU A 226 9.15 -10.21 21.36
C GLU A 226 9.43 -9.12 20.31
N ALA A 227 8.39 -8.50 19.77
CA ALA A 227 8.56 -7.36 18.85
C ALA A 227 9.19 -6.15 19.52
N LYS A 228 8.92 -5.93 20.82
CA LYS A 228 9.55 -4.88 21.61
C LYS A 228 11.03 -5.13 21.87
N GLU A 229 11.44 -6.38 22.09
CA GLU A 229 12.82 -6.74 22.34
C GLU A 229 13.65 -6.84 21.06
N THR A 230 13.09 -7.43 20.02
CA THR A 230 13.82 -7.68 18.76
C THR A 230 13.65 -6.58 17.72
N ARG A 231 12.59 -5.77 17.81
CA ARG A 231 12.19 -4.79 16.79
C ARG A 231 11.98 -5.41 15.40
N LYS A 232 11.73 -6.72 15.37
CA LYS A 232 11.55 -7.48 14.14
C LYS A 232 10.13 -7.99 14.04
N VAL A 233 9.54 -7.81 12.87
CA VAL A 233 8.19 -8.25 12.53
C VAL A 233 8.18 -8.83 11.11
N ARG A 234 7.03 -9.34 10.69
CA ARG A 234 6.80 -9.73 9.30
C ARG A 234 6.18 -8.55 8.53
N MET A 235 6.49 -8.45 7.25
CA MET A 235 5.90 -7.43 6.36
C MET A 235 4.37 -7.55 6.34
N SER A 236 3.81 -8.75 6.43
CA SER A 236 2.38 -9.00 6.57
C SER A 236 1.76 -8.32 7.79
N GLN A 237 2.49 -8.22 8.89
CA GLN A 237 2.03 -7.52 10.09
C GLN A 237 1.98 -6.01 9.87
N LEU A 238 2.93 -5.45 9.11
CA LEU A 238 2.89 -4.03 8.72
C LEU A 238 1.75 -3.74 7.75
N TYR A 239 1.48 -4.59 6.76
CA TYR A 239 0.31 -4.46 5.90
C TYR A 239 -0.98 -4.53 6.72
N ARG A 240 -1.05 -5.40 7.71
CA ARG A 240 -2.20 -5.45 8.63
C ARG A 240 -2.34 -4.15 9.39
N GLU A 241 -1.25 -3.58 9.90
CA GLU A 241 -1.28 -2.30 10.62
C GLU A 241 -1.75 -1.14 9.71
N VAL A 242 -1.34 -1.12 8.44
CA VAL A 242 -1.86 -0.16 7.46
C VAL A 242 -3.37 -0.34 7.28
N TYR A 243 -3.84 -1.57 7.10
CA TYR A 243 -5.27 -1.84 6.94
C TYR A 243 -6.07 -1.43 8.19
N ASP A 244 -5.62 -1.81 9.37
CA ASP A 244 -6.25 -1.46 10.66
C ASP A 244 -6.25 0.05 10.88
N SER A 245 -5.19 0.75 10.49
CA SER A 245 -5.12 2.21 10.56
C SER A 245 -6.18 2.86 9.67
N VAL A 246 -6.32 2.40 8.43
CA VAL A 246 -7.36 2.91 7.50
C VAL A 246 -8.76 2.72 8.09
N ILE A 247 -9.05 1.55 8.68
CA ILE A 247 -10.33 1.31 9.35
C ILE A 247 -10.48 2.21 10.57
N SER A 248 -9.44 2.39 11.38
CA SER A 248 -9.45 3.25 12.56
C SER A 248 -9.69 4.71 12.22
N PHE A 249 -9.10 5.21 11.13
CA PHE A 249 -9.30 6.58 10.63
C PHE A 249 -10.74 6.85 10.19
N ILE A 250 -11.53 5.81 9.96
CA ILE A 250 -12.98 5.94 9.70
C ILE A 250 -13.77 5.77 10.98
N THR A 251 -13.45 4.77 11.81
CA THR A 251 -14.33 4.30 12.89
C THR A 251 -14.05 4.94 14.24
N ASN A 252 -12.84 5.45 14.46
CA ASN A 252 -12.38 6.00 15.74
C ASN A 252 -12.08 7.51 15.69
N ASP A 253 -12.66 8.23 14.73
CA ASP A 253 -12.21 9.56 14.36
C ASP A 253 -13.13 10.72 14.86
N VAL A 254 -14.23 10.38 15.53
CA VAL A 254 -15.20 11.39 16.02
C VAL A 254 -14.57 12.43 16.95
N HIS A 255 -13.59 12.02 17.76
CA HIS A 255 -12.90 12.93 18.70
C HIS A 255 -11.93 13.88 17.99
N ALA A 256 -11.45 13.50 16.81
CA ALA A 256 -10.64 14.34 15.94
C ALA A 256 -11.46 15.09 14.89
N ASN A 257 -12.78 15.21 15.06
CA ASN A 257 -13.71 15.83 14.09
C ASN A 257 -13.58 15.23 12.69
N PHE A 258 -13.36 13.91 12.62
CA PHE A 258 -13.09 13.17 11.39
C PHE A 258 -11.89 13.71 10.60
N GLY A 259 -10.90 14.25 11.27
CA GLY A 259 -9.69 14.81 10.65
C GLY A 259 -8.90 13.78 9.88
N HIS A 260 -8.72 12.58 10.42
CA HIS A 260 -8.03 11.49 9.73
C HIS A 260 -8.81 11.00 8.51
N MET A 261 -10.14 10.84 8.63
CA MET A 261 -10.99 10.47 7.51
C MET A 261 -10.97 11.55 6.42
N LYS A 262 -11.03 12.84 6.80
CA LYS A 262 -10.95 13.98 5.89
C LYS A 262 -9.64 13.99 5.10
N LEU A 263 -8.52 13.77 5.77
CA LEU A 263 -7.22 13.72 5.08
C LEU A 263 -7.16 12.53 4.11
N MET A 264 -7.59 11.33 4.55
CA MET A 264 -7.50 10.11 3.76
C MET A 264 -8.49 10.04 2.59
N VAL A 265 -9.76 10.40 2.84
CA VAL A 265 -10.86 10.28 1.87
C VAL A 265 -11.06 11.59 1.08
N GLY A 266 -10.65 12.71 1.66
CA GLY A 266 -10.84 14.04 1.08
C GLY A 266 -12.15 14.72 1.52
N GLU A 267 -12.12 16.04 1.60
CA GLU A 267 -13.27 16.88 1.95
C GLU A 267 -14.13 17.27 0.73
N LYS A 268 -13.61 17.05 -0.45
CA LYS A 268 -14.27 17.36 -1.74
C LYS A 268 -13.71 16.44 -2.83
N VAL A 269 -14.31 16.51 -3.99
CA VAL A 269 -13.81 15.80 -5.18
C VAL A 269 -12.32 16.11 -5.37
N PRO A 270 -11.45 15.10 -5.40
CA PRO A 270 -10.02 15.29 -5.61
C PRO A 270 -9.76 15.91 -6.98
N THR A 271 -9.11 17.07 -7.00
CA THR A 271 -8.76 17.77 -8.26
C THR A 271 -7.27 17.76 -8.54
N ASN A 272 -6.48 17.50 -7.52
CA ASN A 272 -5.03 17.66 -7.56
C ASN A 272 -4.35 16.39 -7.08
N VAL A 273 -3.30 15.98 -7.77
CA VAL A 273 -2.48 14.83 -7.37
C VAL A 273 -1.76 15.13 -6.06
N ARG A 274 -1.71 14.14 -5.18
CA ARG A 274 -0.96 14.16 -3.92
C ARG A 274 -0.03 12.95 -3.88
N ALA A 275 1.20 13.16 -3.43
CA ALA A 275 2.06 12.03 -3.12
C ALA A 275 1.86 11.60 -1.67
N VAL A 276 1.91 10.30 -1.40
CA VAL A 276 1.80 9.76 -0.04
C VAL A 276 2.96 8.84 0.29
N GLY A 277 3.36 8.88 1.56
CA GLY A 277 4.36 7.99 2.13
C GLY A 277 3.87 7.39 3.44
N VAL A 278 4.24 6.12 3.69
CA VAL A 278 3.95 5.41 4.94
C VAL A 278 5.23 4.83 5.51
N ALA A 279 5.55 5.22 6.73
CA ALA A 279 6.67 4.66 7.48
C ALA A 279 6.33 4.55 8.96
N ASN A 280 7.06 3.74 9.69
CA ASN A 280 6.93 3.69 11.13
C ASN A 280 8.17 4.25 11.82
N SER A 281 7.98 4.73 13.04
CA SER A 281 9.04 5.17 13.94
C SER A 281 8.90 4.50 15.28
N PHE A 282 10.06 4.28 15.93
CA PHE A 282 10.13 3.84 17.32
C PHE A 282 11.04 4.77 18.10
N THR A 283 10.54 5.27 19.21
CA THR A 283 11.34 6.06 20.13
C THR A 283 12.19 5.14 21.03
N ALA A 284 13.23 5.69 21.64
CA ALA A 284 14.01 4.99 22.65
C ALA A 284 13.14 4.51 23.84
N SER A 285 12.04 5.23 24.12
CA SER A 285 11.04 4.86 25.13
C SER A 285 10.03 3.80 24.64
N ASN A 286 10.29 3.15 23.52
CA ASN A 286 9.43 2.13 22.91
C ASN A 286 8.01 2.60 22.51
N VAL A 287 7.87 3.85 22.12
CA VAL A 287 6.64 4.36 21.53
C VAL A 287 6.72 4.17 20.02
N GLY A 288 5.91 3.25 19.49
CA GLY A 288 5.78 3.00 18.05
C GLY A 288 4.68 3.85 17.45
N ARG A 289 4.95 4.43 16.28
CA ARG A 289 3.99 5.19 15.49
C ARG A 289 4.10 4.79 14.02
N MET A 290 2.96 4.71 13.37
CA MET A 290 2.91 4.61 11.92
C MET A 290 2.42 5.94 11.37
N HIS A 291 3.20 6.50 10.46
CA HIS A 291 3.00 7.81 9.85
C HIS A 291 2.45 7.62 8.45
N PHE A 292 1.37 8.30 8.14
CA PHE A 292 0.73 8.37 6.83
C PHE A 292 0.78 9.81 6.37
N VAL A 293 1.81 10.16 5.62
CA VAL A 293 2.12 11.54 5.28
C VAL A 293 1.69 11.85 3.86
N GLU A 294 0.90 12.91 3.71
CA GLU A 294 0.55 13.50 2.42
C GLU A 294 1.55 14.60 2.08
N PHE A 295 2.00 14.62 0.82
CA PHE A 295 2.90 15.63 0.27
C PHE A 295 2.24 16.37 -0.89
N LYS A 296 2.55 17.65 -1.01
CA LYS A 296 2.18 18.55 -2.11
C LYS A 296 3.43 19.02 -2.83
N GLY A 297 3.30 19.45 -4.07
CA GLY A 297 4.37 20.16 -4.76
C GLY A 297 4.83 21.39 -3.98
N ARG A 298 6.10 21.73 -4.02
CA ARG A 298 6.77 22.68 -3.12
C ARG A 298 6.31 24.13 -3.22
N ASN A 299 5.58 24.50 -4.27
CA ASN A 299 4.97 25.84 -4.35
C ASN A 299 3.77 26.01 -3.40
N ALA A 300 3.40 24.97 -2.67
CA ALA A 300 2.41 24.96 -1.60
C ALA A 300 3.14 24.75 -0.26
N HIS A 301 3.62 25.80 0.37
CA HIS A 301 4.26 25.70 1.67
C HIS A 301 3.36 26.31 2.75
N PHE A 302 3.46 25.74 3.95
CA PHE A 302 2.96 26.37 5.14
C PHE A 302 4.04 27.31 5.67
N GLU A 303 3.74 28.61 5.72
CA GLU A 303 4.54 29.54 6.52
C GLU A 303 4.11 29.46 7.98
N TYR A 304 5.05 29.18 8.88
CA TYR A 304 4.80 29.37 10.30
C TYR A 304 4.99 30.85 10.61
N VAL A 305 3.87 31.53 10.83
CA VAL A 305 3.89 32.92 11.26
C VAL A 305 3.82 32.93 12.77
N LYS A 306 4.81 33.53 13.40
CA LYS A 306 4.78 33.79 14.84
C LYS A 306 3.75 34.87 15.12
N ASP A 307 2.75 34.56 15.98
CA ASP A 307 1.89 35.58 16.53
C ASP A 307 2.71 36.46 17.47
N GLU A 308 2.82 37.74 17.12
CA GLU A 308 3.61 38.69 17.93
C GLU A 308 2.96 38.99 19.29
N GLN A 309 1.66 38.68 19.44
CA GLN A 309 0.94 38.95 20.70
C GLN A 309 1.01 37.76 21.67
N THR A 310 0.95 36.54 21.16
CA THR A 310 0.94 35.34 22.02
C THR A 310 2.29 34.63 22.04
N GLY A 311 3.15 34.89 21.06
CA GLY A 311 4.42 34.20 20.87
C GLY A 311 4.27 32.80 20.26
N ASP A 312 3.05 32.37 19.98
CA ASP A 312 2.74 31.08 19.40
C ASP A 312 2.93 31.09 17.87
N TYR A 313 3.28 29.94 17.33
CA TYR A 313 3.36 29.77 15.89
C TYR A 313 2.04 29.17 15.37
N HIS A 314 1.41 29.86 14.42
CA HIS A 314 0.33 29.27 13.64
C HIS A 314 0.74 29.08 12.19
N SER A 315 0.24 28.03 11.60
CA SER A 315 0.43 27.79 10.19
C SER A 315 -0.41 28.76 9.38
N LYS A 316 0.23 29.62 8.61
CA LYS A 316 -0.41 30.40 7.55
C LYS A 316 -0.28 29.64 6.25
N TYR A 317 -1.42 29.28 5.69
CA TYR A 317 -1.45 28.64 4.38
C TYR A 317 -1.21 29.70 3.30
N VAL A 318 -0.11 29.58 2.56
CA VAL A 318 0.19 30.44 1.43
C VAL A 318 -0.27 29.70 0.17
N ASP A 319 -1.32 30.21 -0.42
CA ASP A 319 -2.06 29.65 -1.56
C ASP A 319 -1.43 29.96 -2.92
N ASP A 320 -0.12 29.82 -3.08
CA ASP A 320 0.49 29.87 -4.39
C ASP A 320 0.50 28.46 -5.03
N TYR A 321 -0.71 28.03 -5.41
CA TYR A 321 -0.94 26.72 -5.99
C TYR A 321 -0.55 26.65 -7.45
N TYR A 322 0.49 25.90 -7.69
CA TYR A 322 0.61 25.16 -8.93
C TYR A 322 0.98 23.73 -8.57
N ASP A 323 0.11 22.77 -8.90
CA ASP A 323 0.39 21.33 -8.77
C ASP A 323 1.50 20.83 -9.71
N THR A 324 2.42 21.71 -10.05
CA THR A 324 3.56 21.45 -10.90
C THR A 324 4.77 21.16 -10.03
N GLY A 325 5.10 19.92 -9.84
CA GLY A 325 6.32 19.55 -9.12
C GLY A 325 6.26 18.20 -8.40
N ILE A 326 5.11 17.53 -8.41
CA ILE A 326 5.07 16.15 -7.96
C ILE A 326 5.72 15.30 -9.03
N ALA A 327 6.77 14.59 -8.66
CA ALA A 327 7.52 13.72 -9.54
C ALA A 327 6.63 12.62 -10.14
N LYS A 328 7.17 11.98 -11.17
CA LYS A 328 6.51 10.84 -11.81
C LYS A 328 6.18 9.77 -10.78
N PRO A 329 4.94 9.22 -10.78
CA PRO A 329 4.57 8.14 -9.89
C PRO A 329 5.44 6.91 -10.12
N LEU A 330 5.78 6.24 -9.05
CA LEU A 330 6.34 4.89 -9.09
C LEU A 330 5.28 3.94 -9.66
N ALA A 331 5.74 2.90 -10.34
CA ALA A 331 4.85 1.86 -10.84
C ALA A 331 4.18 1.15 -9.65
N THR A 332 2.85 1.15 -9.63
CA THR A 332 2.14 0.45 -8.57
C THR A 332 2.15 -1.07 -8.80
N PRO A 333 2.51 -1.87 -7.79
CA PRO A 333 2.45 -3.34 -7.90
C PRO A 333 1.02 -3.88 -7.97
N PHE A 334 0.01 -3.02 -7.76
CA PHE A 334 -1.41 -3.37 -7.73
C PHE A 334 -2.14 -3.07 -9.04
N ASP A 335 -1.46 -2.47 -10.03
CA ASP A 335 -1.99 -2.33 -11.39
C ASP A 335 -1.79 -3.63 -12.17
N THR A 336 -2.89 -4.32 -12.46
CA THR A 336 -2.85 -5.60 -13.19
C THR A 336 -2.80 -5.42 -14.70
N SER A 337 -2.99 -4.23 -15.24
CA SER A 337 -3.12 -3.97 -16.68
C SER A 337 -1.92 -4.53 -17.48
N LYS A 338 -0.71 -4.21 -17.04
CA LYS A 338 0.51 -4.70 -17.68
C LYS A 338 0.64 -6.22 -17.57
N MET A 339 0.28 -6.80 -16.43
CA MET A 339 0.31 -8.26 -16.23
C MET A 339 -0.74 -8.96 -17.10
N GLU A 340 -1.89 -8.35 -17.32
CA GLU A 340 -2.96 -8.88 -18.21
C GLU A 340 -2.53 -8.85 -19.68
N ASP A 341 -1.80 -7.82 -20.11
CA ASP A 341 -1.18 -7.76 -21.44
C ASP A 341 -0.09 -8.84 -21.61
N GLU A 342 0.78 -8.99 -20.61
CA GLU A 342 1.80 -10.04 -20.58
C GLU A 342 1.18 -11.44 -20.56
N LEU A 343 0.11 -11.64 -19.83
CA LEU A 343 -0.66 -12.89 -19.79
C LEU A 343 -1.25 -13.22 -21.17
N THR A 344 -1.79 -12.21 -21.85
CA THR A 344 -2.32 -12.38 -23.21
C THR A 344 -1.22 -12.80 -24.18
N ALA A 345 -0.04 -12.17 -24.11
CA ALA A 345 1.11 -12.55 -24.93
C ALA A 345 1.64 -13.94 -24.58
N ALA A 346 1.67 -14.32 -23.30
CA ALA A 346 2.09 -15.64 -22.86
C ALA A 346 1.12 -16.75 -23.35
N LYS A 347 -0.19 -16.52 -23.29
CA LYS A 347 -1.21 -17.43 -23.83
C LYS A 347 -1.09 -17.60 -25.35
N ALA A 348 -0.78 -16.55 -26.09
CA ALA A 348 -0.52 -16.65 -27.53
C ALA A 348 0.68 -17.54 -27.83
N LYS A 349 1.80 -17.38 -27.08
CA LYS A 349 2.98 -18.27 -27.19
C LYS A 349 2.66 -19.73 -26.83
N GLN A 350 1.87 -19.96 -25.79
CA GLN A 350 1.40 -21.29 -25.39
C GLN A 350 0.60 -21.98 -26.52
N THR A 351 -0.26 -21.21 -27.18
CA THR A 351 -1.07 -21.72 -28.31
C THR A 351 -0.20 -22.08 -29.52
N THR A 352 0.83 -21.30 -29.82
CA THR A 352 1.74 -21.58 -30.96
C THR A 352 2.73 -22.72 -30.69
N ALA A 353 2.96 -23.07 -29.42
CA ALA A 353 3.84 -24.17 -29.01
C ALA A 353 3.10 -25.53 -28.89
N ASN A 354 1.76 -25.52 -29.02
CA ASN A 354 0.93 -26.71 -29.11
C ASN A 354 0.74 -27.16 -30.58
#